data_9ca5ba486d55459fe1b2ab3498bfc541
#
_entry.id   9ca5ba486d55459fe1b2ab3498bfc541
#
_cell.length_a   1.000
_cell.length_b   1.000
_cell.length_c   1.000
_cell.angle_alpha   90.00
_cell.angle_beta   90.00
_cell.angle_gamma   90.00
#
_symmetry.space_group_name_H-M   'P 1'
#
loop_
_entity.id
_entity.type
_entity.pdbx_description
1 polymer ?
#
loop_
_entity_poly.entity_id
_entity_poly.type
_entity_poly.pdbx_seq_one_letter_code
_entity_poly.pdbx_strand_id
1 'polypeptide(L)'
;MNRIMRKIVLWICLLVTSVLYAQETSLSVKLSQGHPRYLTDSNGKVETQKLIKEEPWAQEVFEKLKQRTDRYADRGPGWLTSRLQMYWKTHATEVYIKGEYYDHAGGEKAPAPTVMYTGARSHATNYVRPKLEDLKPYQEDARGMYLANGTLEGRPYEWVNISKTGNIIQSINVEILGIARDAAFLWWMTGEKKYADLAASVFDTYMTGIYYRNVPKDLNHGHQQTLVGMSSFEVIHEDAVNALVPLYDFLYDYLKTDKADKMDIYAGAFKKWADNIIDNGVPHNNWNLMQARYIMSIGMILESDASYPDKKGGEYYIDYVLNRSSIRQWSLKQLADYGAETGIWAECPGYSQVVVGDYTDMVTIFDRNLGMDLTEEIPVIKKAVAADPQYLFPDCMTMGFGDTHPGKLNPAILVANAQKHGKKDQERQFTAMLKLFDPDASKPATEKKNVRVAVTSFFSDKPLVIDDKIPAGDINDYVTPTFYAPNASWLVQRNGMDKRHS
;
A
#
# COMPACT_ATOMS: atom_id res chain seq x y z
N MET A 1 -35.19 17.28 46.71
CA MET A 1 -33.86 17.31 46.10
C MET A 1 -33.77 18.53 45.18
N ASN A 2 -32.92 19.49 45.54
CA ASN A 2 -32.90 20.85 44.98
C ASN A 2 -32.46 20.82 43.50
N ARG A 3 -33.04 21.69 42.66
CA ARG A 3 -32.77 21.81 41.20
C ARG A 3 -31.27 21.95 40.90
N ILE A 4 -30.50 22.49 41.83
CA ILE A 4 -29.04 22.62 41.78
C ILE A 4 -28.35 21.27 41.95
N MET A 5 -28.80 20.43 42.87
CA MET A 5 -28.25 19.09 43.09
C MET A 5 -28.49 18.15 41.88
N ARG A 6 -29.64 18.28 41.19
CA ARG A 6 -29.89 17.53 39.96
C ARG A 6 -28.95 17.93 38.82
N LYS A 7 -28.63 19.23 38.71
CA LYS A 7 -27.65 19.69 37.69
C LYS A 7 -26.24 19.22 38.01
N ILE A 8 -25.83 19.22 39.25
CA ILE A 8 -24.51 18.75 39.69
C ILE A 8 -24.39 17.23 39.44
N VAL A 9 -25.40 16.45 39.79
CA VAL A 9 -25.41 15.00 39.50
C VAL A 9 -25.39 14.72 38.01
N LEU A 10 -26.11 15.49 37.17
CA LEU A 10 -26.07 15.35 35.70
C LEU A 10 -24.68 15.68 35.15
N TRP A 11 -24.01 16.72 35.66
CA TRP A 11 -22.66 17.09 35.26
C TRP A 11 -21.60 16.08 35.72
N ILE A 12 -21.76 15.51 36.92
CA ILE A 12 -20.86 14.43 37.38
C ILE A 12 -21.09 13.14 36.57
N CYS A 13 -22.34 12.79 36.24
CA CYS A 13 -22.60 11.65 35.36
C CYS A 13 -22.06 11.87 33.96
N LEU A 14 -22.16 13.07 33.38
CA LEU A 14 -21.57 13.41 32.07
C LEU A 14 -20.03 13.40 32.10
N LEU A 15 -19.41 13.86 33.21
CA LEU A 15 -17.96 13.78 33.38
C LEU A 15 -17.48 12.34 33.62
N VAL A 16 -18.22 11.56 34.38
CA VAL A 16 -17.88 10.13 34.60
C VAL A 16 -18.09 9.29 33.34
N THR A 17 -19.12 9.58 32.54
CA THR A 17 -19.27 8.91 31.23
C THR A 17 -18.21 9.35 30.23
N SER A 18 -17.77 10.60 30.22
CA SER A 18 -16.66 11.04 29.36
C SER A 18 -15.30 10.48 29.79
N VAL A 19 -15.10 10.22 31.09
CA VAL A 19 -13.88 9.56 31.60
C VAL A 19 -13.93 8.05 31.42
N LEU A 20 -15.12 7.43 31.43
CA LEU A 20 -15.26 5.98 31.12
C LEU A 20 -15.16 5.66 29.62
N TYR A 21 -15.43 6.62 28.73
CA TYR A 21 -15.15 6.46 27.30
C TYR A 21 -13.68 6.70 26.94
N ALA A 22 -12.85 7.19 27.85
CA ALA A 22 -11.43 7.47 27.65
C ALA A 22 -10.50 6.34 28.13
N GLN A 23 -11.03 5.22 28.59
CA GLN A 23 -10.28 4.00 28.87
C GLN A 23 -10.64 2.90 27.86
N GLU A 24 -10.59 3.20 26.55
CA GLU A 24 -10.20 2.19 25.60
C GLU A 24 -8.74 1.86 25.93
N THR A 25 -8.50 0.62 26.31
CA THR A 25 -7.17 0.06 26.41
C THR A 25 -6.51 0.25 25.05
N SER A 26 -5.73 1.34 24.92
CA SER A 26 -4.87 1.48 23.74
C SER A 26 -4.02 0.23 23.70
N LEU A 27 -4.20 -0.61 22.69
CA LEU A 27 -3.25 -1.67 22.41
C LEU A 27 -1.88 -1.01 22.45
N SER A 28 -1.00 -1.45 23.35
CA SER A 28 0.35 -0.93 23.39
C SER A 28 1.08 -1.51 22.18
N VAL A 29 0.93 -0.86 21.03
CA VAL A 29 1.71 -1.15 19.85
C VAL A 29 3.17 -0.99 20.25
N LYS A 30 3.95 -2.05 20.07
CA LYS A 30 5.38 -2.02 20.36
C LYS A 30 6.11 -2.30 19.06
N LEU A 31 6.73 -1.25 18.53
CA LEU A 31 7.55 -1.38 17.33
C LEU A 31 8.78 -2.24 17.59
N SER A 32 9.18 -3.02 16.59
CA SER A 32 10.46 -3.72 16.58
C SER A 32 11.61 -2.71 16.68
N GLN A 33 12.67 -3.11 17.38
CA GLN A 33 13.88 -2.30 17.46
C GLN A 33 14.71 -2.44 16.18
N GLY A 34 15.29 -1.32 15.73
CA GLY A 34 16.17 -1.30 14.55
C GLY A 34 15.42 -1.32 13.21
N HIS A 35 16.20 -1.37 12.13
CA HIS A 35 15.73 -1.45 10.76
C HIS A 35 16.49 -2.54 9.99
N PRO A 36 15.91 -3.17 8.96
CA PRO A 36 14.55 -2.98 8.46
C PRO A 36 13.48 -3.56 9.39
N ARG A 37 12.25 -3.05 9.29
CA ARG A 37 11.11 -3.52 10.10
C ARG A 37 9.75 -3.44 9.38
N TYR A 38 9.76 -3.19 8.07
CA TYR A 38 8.53 -3.19 7.27
C TYR A 38 8.37 -4.49 6.49
N LEU A 39 9.23 -4.76 5.51
CA LEU A 39 9.15 -6.00 4.71
C LEU A 39 9.81 -7.20 5.42
N THR A 40 10.68 -6.94 6.35
CA THR A 40 11.43 -7.95 7.11
C THR A 40 11.87 -7.37 8.45
N ASP A 41 12.58 -8.17 9.25
CA ASP A 41 13.14 -7.79 10.55
C ASP A 41 14.68 -7.89 10.57
N SER A 42 15.27 -7.72 11.75
CA SER A 42 16.72 -7.80 11.95
C SER A 42 17.35 -9.15 11.55
N ASN A 43 16.58 -10.24 11.58
CA ASN A 43 17.04 -11.58 11.18
C ASN A 43 16.91 -11.82 9.68
N GLY A 44 16.08 -11.04 9.02
CA GLY A 44 15.70 -11.22 7.63
C GLY A 44 16.86 -11.22 6.65
N LYS A 45 17.97 -10.53 6.98
CA LYS A 45 19.19 -10.54 6.13
C LYS A 45 19.78 -11.94 6.02
N VAL A 46 19.96 -12.61 7.14
CA VAL A 46 20.52 -13.97 7.20
C VAL A 46 19.58 -14.96 6.50
N GLU A 47 18.29 -14.84 6.77
CA GLU A 47 17.28 -15.69 6.12
C GLU A 47 17.26 -15.48 4.60
N THR A 48 17.32 -14.24 4.14
CA THR A 48 17.33 -13.92 2.70
C THR A 48 18.62 -14.40 2.03
N GLN A 49 19.78 -14.27 2.69
CA GLN A 49 21.03 -14.81 2.19
C GLN A 49 20.99 -16.33 2.06
N LYS A 50 20.41 -17.00 3.03
CA LYS A 50 20.18 -18.47 2.98
C LYS A 50 19.25 -18.83 1.82
N LEU A 51 18.13 -18.13 1.69
CA LEU A 51 17.16 -18.35 0.61
C LEU A 51 17.81 -18.19 -0.78
N ILE A 52 18.59 -17.14 -0.99
CA ILE A 52 19.30 -16.90 -2.26
C ILE A 52 20.30 -18.02 -2.54
N LYS A 53 20.94 -18.57 -1.50
CA LYS A 53 21.92 -19.64 -1.66
C LYS A 53 21.26 -21.01 -1.95
N GLU A 54 20.11 -21.27 -1.38
CA GLU A 54 19.47 -22.59 -1.40
C GLU A 54 18.41 -22.73 -2.50
N GLU A 55 17.78 -21.61 -2.90
CA GLU A 55 16.65 -21.62 -3.84
C GLU A 55 17.01 -20.98 -5.19
N PRO A 56 17.01 -21.75 -6.29
CA PRO A 56 17.38 -21.23 -7.62
C PRO A 56 16.55 -20.04 -8.10
N TRP A 57 15.25 -19.99 -7.77
CA TRP A 57 14.40 -18.87 -8.11
C TRP A 57 14.83 -17.58 -7.40
N ALA A 58 15.24 -17.69 -6.13
CA ALA A 58 15.68 -16.54 -5.35
C ALA A 58 17.03 -16.03 -5.85
N GLN A 59 17.93 -16.93 -6.23
CA GLN A 59 19.19 -16.58 -6.89
C GLN A 59 18.92 -15.83 -8.20
N GLU A 60 18.04 -16.35 -9.06
CA GLU A 60 17.68 -15.72 -10.33
C GLU A 60 17.10 -14.32 -10.14
N VAL A 61 16.18 -14.16 -9.17
CA VAL A 61 15.59 -12.85 -8.83
C VAL A 61 16.67 -11.89 -8.35
N PHE A 62 17.57 -12.32 -7.46
CA PHE A 62 18.66 -11.50 -6.95
C PHE A 62 19.60 -11.02 -8.06
N GLU A 63 20.04 -11.92 -8.94
CA GLU A 63 20.91 -11.58 -10.07
C GLU A 63 20.24 -10.61 -11.06
N LYS A 64 18.96 -10.80 -11.34
CA LYS A 64 18.21 -9.87 -12.20
C LYS A 64 18.05 -8.48 -11.57
N LEU A 65 17.78 -8.42 -10.25
CA LEU A 65 17.74 -7.15 -9.52
C LEU A 65 19.10 -6.46 -9.56
N LYS A 66 20.17 -7.22 -9.30
CA LYS A 66 21.54 -6.71 -9.34
C LYS A 66 21.90 -6.19 -10.72
N GLN A 67 21.68 -6.97 -11.77
CA GLN A 67 21.97 -6.57 -13.15
C GLN A 67 21.20 -5.31 -13.57
N ARG A 68 19.93 -5.20 -13.18
CA ARG A 68 19.12 -4.01 -13.45
C ARG A 68 19.67 -2.78 -12.74
N THR A 69 20.07 -2.92 -11.49
CA THR A 69 20.53 -1.81 -10.65
C THR A 69 21.95 -1.39 -11.01
N ASP A 70 22.85 -2.33 -11.31
CA ASP A 70 24.24 -2.06 -11.74
C ASP A 70 24.27 -1.14 -12.96
N ARG A 71 23.34 -1.31 -13.89
CA ARG A 71 23.22 -0.43 -15.07
C ARG A 71 23.21 1.06 -14.72
N TYR A 72 22.66 1.40 -13.56
CA TYR A 72 22.55 2.79 -13.08
C TYR A 72 23.59 3.12 -12.02
N ALA A 73 23.91 2.20 -11.11
CA ALA A 73 24.90 2.41 -10.07
C ALA A 73 26.29 2.67 -10.64
N ASP A 74 26.65 1.96 -11.70
CA ASP A 74 27.96 2.11 -12.38
C ASP A 74 28.10 3.46 -13.14
N ARG A 75 26.98 4.18 -13.35
CA ARG A 75 27.00 5.55 -13.90
C ARG A 75 27.21 6.64 -12.85
N GLY A 76 27.28 6.25 -11.58
CA GLY A 76 27.40 7.14 -10.44
C GLY A 76 26.04 7.66 -9.91
N PRO A 77 26.00 8.09 -8.64
CA PRO A 77 24.78 8.39 -7.92
C PRO A 77 23.95 9.53 -8.55
N GLY A 78 24.61 10.52 -9.14
CA GLY A 78 23.93 11.68 -9.73
C GLY A 78 23.23 11.42 -11.06
N TRP A 79 23.57 10.31 -11.75
CA TRP A 79 23.00 10.08 -13.07
C TRP A 79 21.49 9.85 -13.02
N LEU A 80 21.04 8.98 -12.13
CA LEU A 80 19.61 8.68 -11.97
C LEU A 80 18.87 9.82 -11.30
N THR A 81 19.46 10.37 -10.24
CA THR A 81 18.91 11.52 -9.48
C THR A 81 18.64 12.73 -10.37
N SER A 82 19.54 13.01 -11.33
CA SER A 82 19.38 14.14 -12.25
C SER A 82 18.17 14.00 -13.19
N ARG A 83 17.57 12.82 -13.26
CA ARG A 83 16.40 12.54 -14.12
C ARG A 83 15.08 12.53 -13.37
N LEU A 84 15.09 12.75 -12.05
CA LEU A 84 13.85 12.99 -11.29
C LEU A 84 13.14 14.20 -11.88
N GLN A 85 11.88 14.04 -12.17
CA GLN A 85 11.04 15.09 -12.71
C GLN A 85 10.49 15.95 -11.57
N MET A 86 11.19 17.04 -11.23
CA MET A 86 11.02 17.82 -10.00
C MET A 86 10.11 19.06 -10.17
N TYR A 87 9.12 18.98 -11.02
CA TYR A 87 8.17 20.07 -11.20
C TYR A 87 7.47 20.52 -9.92
N TRP A 88 7.31 19.62 -8.95
CA TRP A 88 6.78 19.98 -7.62
C TRP A 88 7.73 20.80 -6.76
N LYS A 89 9.04 20.82 -7.06
CA LYS A 89 10.04 21.49 -6.22
C LYS A 89 10.13 22.98 -6.54
N THR A 90 10.05 23.34 -7.79
CA THR A 90 10.39 24.67 -8.30
C THR A 90 9.18 25.44 -8.78
N HIS A 91 8.13 24.76 -9.17
CA HIS A 91 6.91 25.43 -9.57
C HIS A 91 5.99 25.70 -8.38
N ALA A 92 5.96 26.95 -7.96
CA ALA A 92 4.76 27.56 -7.43
C ALA A 92 3.74 27.68 -8.58
N THR A 93 3.30 26.60 -9.14
CA THR A 93 2.29 26.65 -10.19
C THR A 93 0.97 27.05 -9.58
N GLU A 94 0.52 28.24 -9.93
CA GLU A 94 -0.85 28.63 -9.73
C GLU A 94 -1.70 27.72 -10.61
N VAL A 95 -2.45 26.86 -9.99
CA VAL A 95 -3.31 25.94 -10.70
C VAL A 95 -4.74 26.40 -10.51
N TYR A 96 -5.42 26.57 -11.61
CA TYR A 96 -6.86 26.76 -11.61
C TYR A 96 -7.52 25.39 -11.51
N ILE A 97 -8.38 25.23 -10.52
CA ILE A 97 -9.14 24.00 -10.33
C ILE A 97 -10.31 24.04 -11.27
N LYS A 98 -10.35 23.10 -12.20
CA LYS A 98 -11.40 22.95 -13.18
C LYS A 98 -11.63 21.45 -13.44
N GLY A 99 -12.87 21.03 -13.37
CA GLY A 99 -13.25 19.64 -13.65
C GLY A 99 -14.63 19.30 -13.09
N GLU A 100 -15.15 18.15 -13.42
CA GLU A 100 -16.50 17.73 -13.03
C GLU A 100 -16.71 17.60 -11.51
N TYR A 101 -15.63 17.42 -10.77
CA TYR A 101 -15.66 17.26 -9.31
C TYR A 101 -15.35 18.55 -8.56
N TYR A 102 -15.04 19.63 -9.28
CA TYR A 102 -14.64 20.90 -8.70
C TYR A 102 -15.49 22.00 -9.32
N ASP A 103 -16.45 22.45 -8.55
CA ASP A 103 -17.34 23.52 -8.97
C ASP A 103 -16.70 24.89 -8.73
N HIS A 104 -15.52 25.09 -9.26
CA HIS A 104 -14.86 26.37 -9.30
C HIS A 104 -14.98 26.93 -10.71
N ALA A 105 -16.22 27.17 -11.11
CA ALA A 105 -16.57 27.70 -12.42
C ALA A 105 -15.81 29.01 -12.69
N GLY A 106 -15.09 29.04 -13.81
CA GLY A 106 -14.25 30.19 -14.16
C GLY A 106 -12.81 30.09 -13.66
N GLY A 107 -12.46 29.03 -12.94
CA GLY A 107 -11.09 28.73 -12.56
C GLY A 107 -10.62 29.53 -11.37
N GLU A 108 -11.14 29.27 -10.20
CA GLU A 108 -10.57 29.78 -8.97
C GLU A 108 -9.14 29.31 -8.79
N LYS A 109 -8.31 30.19 -8.28
CA LYS A 109 -6.92 29.91 -8.01
C LYS A 109 -6.82 28.93 -6.85
N ALA A 110 -6.08 27.85 -7.02
CA ALA A 110 -5.85 26.90 -5.93
C ALA A 110 -5.17 27.59 -4.74
N PRO A 111 -5.63 27.34 -3.52
CA PRO A 111 -5.07 27.97 -2.32
C PRO A 111 -3.65 27.51 -1.99
N ALA A 112 -3.20 26.41 -2.57
CA ALA A 112 -1.83 25.91 -2.47
C ALA A 112 -1.25 25.71 -3.88
N PRO A 113 0.06 25.95 -4.07
CA PRO A 113 0.70 25.66 -5.35
C PRO A 113 0.61 24.15 -5.61
N THR A 114 -0.09 23.80 -6.65
CA THR A 114 -0.24 22.40 -7.04
C THR A 114 -0.44 22.35 -8.55
N VAL A 115 0.09 21.34 -9.22
CA VAL A 115 -0.22 21.07 -10.60
C VAL A 115 -1.38 20.11 -10.64
N MET A 116 -2.54 20.59 -11.05
CA MET A 116 -3.73 19.78 -11.15
C MET A 116 -4.05 19.46 -12.60
N TYR A 117 -4.59 18.30 -12.78
CA TYR A 117 -5.11 17.88 -14.06
C TYR A 117 -6.50 18.49 -14.27
N THR A 118 -6.66 19.21 -15.37
CA THR A 118 -7.98 19.75 -15.73
C THR A 118 -8.75 18.67 -16.50
N GLY A 119 -9.54 17.93 -15.82
CA GLY A 119 -10.33 16.85 -16.39
C GLY A 119 -10.37 15.69 -15.43
N ALA A 120 -11.40 14.92 -15.53
CA ALA A 120 -11.64 13.76 -14.70
C ALA A 120 -10.41 12.88 -14.59
N ARG A 121 -10.37 12.08 -13.60
CA ARG A 121 -9.55 10.91 -13.24
C ARG A 121 -8.61 10.30 -14.29
N SER A 122 -8.58 10.82 -15.51
CA SER A 122 -7.81 10.22 -16.59
C SER A 122 -6.32 10.49 -16.43
N HIS A 123 -5.59 9.47 -16.07
CA HIS A 123 -4.13 9.43 -16.21
C HIS A 123 -3.72 9.25 -17.68
N ALA A 124 -4.68 9.20 -18.60
CA ALA A 124 -4.44 8.95 -20.01
C ALA A 124 -3.76 10.14 -20.68
N THR A 125 -2.87 9.83 -21.58
CA THR A 125 -2.22 10.79 -22.46
C THR A 125 -1.97 10.14 -23.81
N ASN A 126 -1.91 10.94 -24.87
CA ASN A 126 -1.51 10.48 -26.21
C ASN A 126 0.01 10.52 -26.41
N TYR A 127 0.76 11.00 -25.43
CA TYR A 127 2.21 11.11 -25.52
C TYR A 127 2.89 9.84 -25.03
N VAL A 128 4.07 9.57 -25.60
CA VAL A 128 4.86 8.38 -25.28
C VAL A 128 5.78 8.69 -24.10
N ARG A 129 5.74 7.80 -23.09
CA ARG A 129 6.68 7.86 -21.99
C ARG A 129 8.10 7.53 -22.48
N PRO A 130 9.09 8.42 -22.31
CA PRO A 130 10.47 8.13 -22.69
C PRO A 130 11.10 7.07 -21.75
N LYS A 131 12.09 6.34 -22.24
CA LYS A 131 12.96 5.50 -21.41
C LYS A 131 13.88 6.40 -20.59
N LEU A 132 14.34 5.91 -19.43
CA LEU A 132 15.25 6.68 -18.56
C LEU A 132 16.56 7.06 -19.28
N GLU A 133 17.06 6.20 -20.15
CA GLU A 133 18.26 6.42 -20.92
C GLU A 133 18.12 7.58 -21.93
N ASP A 134 16.92 7.79 -22.44
CA ASP A 134 16.60 8.84 -23.42
C ASP A 134 16.29 10.18 -22.76
N LEU A 135 16.05 10.16 -21.44
CA LEU A 135 15.83 11.39 -20.67
C LEU A 135 17.12 12.17 -20.51
N LYS A 136 17.06 13.46 -20.80
CA LYS A 136 18.10 14.42 -20.38
C LYS A 136 17.97 14.70 -18.88
N PRO A 137 19.05 15.19 -18.23
CA PRO A 137 18.94 15.75 -16.89
C PRO A 137 17.80 16.75 -16.81
N TYR A 138 17.03 16.69 -15.71
CA TYR A 138 15.89 17.56 -15.51
C TYR A 138 16.30 19.03 -15.57
N GLN A 139 15.56 19.77 -16.34
CA GLN A 139 15.61 21.22 -16.38
C GLN A 139 14.18 21.73 -16.38
N GLU A 140 13.92 22.70 -15.54
CA GLU A 140 12.63 23.36 -15.53
C GLU A 140 12.45 24.18 -16.81
N ASP A 141 11.34 23.96 -17.50
CA ASP A 141 10.98 24.70 -18.71
C ASP A 141 9.51 25.10 -18.64
N ALA A 142 9.23 26.37 -18.87
CA ALA A 142 7.88 26.92 -18.83
C ALA A 142 6.95 26.26 -19.89
N ARG A 143 7.50 25.69 -20.94
CA ARG A 143 6.73 24.97 -21.98
C ARG A 143 6.28 23.59 -21.51
N GLY A 144 6.87 23.03 -20.45
CA GLY A 144 6.59 21.72 -19.93
C GLY A 144 7.64 20.67 -20.28
N MET A 145 7.21 19.51 -20.75
CA MET A 145 8.05 18.37 -21.07
C MET A 145 8.14 18.14 -22.59
N TYR A 146 9.29 17.70 -23.07
CA TYR A 146 9.49 17.40 -24.51
C TYR A 146 9.20 15.92 -24.76
N LEU A 147 8.07 15.62 -25.38
CA LEU A 147 7.56 14.26 -25.53
C LEU A 147 7.20 13.93 -26.98
N ALA A 148 7.32 12.66 -27.35
CA ALA A 148 6.81 12.15 -28.61
C ALA A 148 5.28 12.02 -28.54
N ASN A 149 4.61 12.48 -29.59
CA ASN A 149 3.16 12.39 -29.71
C ASN A 149 2.74 10.99 -30.21
N GLY A 150 1.91 10.31 -29.44
CA GLY A 150 1.32 9.03 -29.82
C GLY A 150 2.25 7.82 -29.65
N THR A 151 1.69 6.64 -29.87
CA THR A 151 2.36 5.33 -29.66
C THR A 151 3.05 4.81 -30.90
N LEU A 152 2.87 5.45 -32.05
CA LEU A 152 3.44 4.99 -33.33
C LEU A 152 4.87 5.49 -33.48
N GLU A 153 5.74 4.62 -33.99
CA GLU A 153 7.11 4.92 -34.34
C GLU A 153 7.19 6.09 -35.36
N GLY A 154 8.16 6.98 -35.18
CA GLY A 154 8.35 8.13 -36.07
C GLY A 154 7.47 9.35 -35.78
N ARG A 155 6.70 9.38 -34.70
CA ARG A 155 5.95 10.57 -34.27
C ARG A 155 6.89 11.69 -33.85
N PRO A 156 6.62 12.96 -34.24
CA PRO A 156 7.47 14.08 -33.87
C PRO A 156 7.43 14.35 -32.38
N TYR A 157 8.54 14.86 -31.86
CA TYR A 157 8.62 15.40 -30.49
C TYR A 157 8.10 16.83 -30.46
N GLU A 158 7.39 17.15 -29.39
CA GLU A 158 6.87 18.50 -29.14
C GLU A 158 6.94 18.86 -27.65
N TRP A 159 6.86 20.14 -27.33
CA TRP A 159 6.74 20.61 -25.96
C TRP A 159 5.30 20.44 -25.48
N VAL A 160 5.14 19.76 -24.38
CA VAL A 160 3.85 19.40 -23.80
C VAL A 160 3.71 20.05 -22.43
N ASN A 161 2.66 20.83 -22.26
CA ASN A 161 2.34 21.37 -20.94
C ASN A 161 2.16 20.20 -19.94
N ILE A 162 2.67 20.38 -18.71
CA ILE A 162 2.66 19.36 -17.65
C ILE A 162 1.25 18.81 -17.41
N SER A 163 0.23 19.66 -17.47
CA SER A 163 -1.18 19.23 -17.30
C SER A 163 -1.68 18.26 -18.37
N LYS A 164 -0.96 18.06 -19.46
CA LYS A 164 -1.30 17.16 -20.56
C LYS A 164 -0.45 15.90 -20.59
N THR A 165 0.50 15.74 -19.68
CA THR A 165 1.42 14.59 -19.66
C THR A 165 0.79 13.32 -19.12
N GLY A 166 -0.44 13.40 -18.60
CA GLY A 166 -1.06 12.26 -17.92
C GLY A 166 -0.18 11.78 -16.76
N ASN A 167 0.07 10.48 -16.68
CA ASN A 167 0.89 9.87 -15.63
C ASN A 167 2.38 9.72 -15.99
N ILE A 168 2.85 10.32 -17.08
CA ILE A 168 4.25 10.14 -17.55
C ILE A 168 5.26 10.58 -16.48
N ILE A 169 5.07 11.77 -15.90
CA ILE A 169 5.97 12.31 -14.86
C ILE A 169 5.99 11.39 -13.63
N GLN A 170 4.82 11.00 -13.16
CA GLN A 170 4.68 10.07 -12.05
C GLN A 170 5.37 8.73 -12.35
N SER A 171 5.10 8.15 -13.51
CA SER A 171 5.66 6.87 -13.90
C SER A 171 7.19 6.89 -13.99
N ILE A 172 7.78 8.00 -14.44
CA ILE A 172 9.24 8.18 -14.46
C ILE A 172 9.77 8.22 -13.03
N ASN A 173 9.17 9.03 -12.16
CA ASN A 173 9.61 9.14 -10.78
C ASN A 173 9.46 7.82 -10.02
N VAL A 174 8.34 7.11 -10.17
CA VAL A 174 8.11 5.81 -9.55
C VAL A 174 9.11 4.76 -10.03
N GLU A 175 9.47 4.76 -11.33
CA GLU A 175 10.53 3.89 -11.83
C GLU A 175 11.89 4.21 -11.20
N ILE A 176 12.27 5.48 -11.11
CA ILE A 176 13.51 5.92 -10.47
C ILE A 176 13.53 5.52 -8.99
N LEU A 177 12.43 5.76 -8.26
CA LEU A 177 12.29 5.36 -6.86
C LEU A 177 12.33 3.84 -6.69
N GLY A 178 11.77 3.08 -7.62
CA GLY A 178 11.84 1.63 -7.65
C GLY A 178 13.26 1.11 -7.80
N ILE A 179 14.06 1.72 -8.69
CA ILE A 179 15.48 1.38 -8.86
C ILE A 179 16.27 1.75 -7.59
N ALA A 180 15.99 2.89 -6.99
CA ALA A 180 16.63 3.31 -5.74
C ALA A 180 16.27 2.38 -4.57
N ARG A 181 15.03 1.88 -4.49
CA ARG A 181 14.62 0.85 -3.53
C ARG A 181 15.40 -0.44 -3.73
N ASP A 182 15.54 -0.89 -4.97
CA ASP A 182 16.30 -2.09 -5.28
C ASP A 182 17.79 -1.91 -4.91
N ALA A 183 18.34 -0.71 -5.12
CA ALA A 183 19.69 -0.37 -4.67
C ALA A 183 19.82 -0.38 -3.14
N ALA A 184 18.84 0.15 -2.40
CA ALA A 184 18.82 0.10 -0.94
C ALA A 184 18.82 -1.35 -0.42
N PHE A 185 17.99 -2.22 -1.03
CA PHE A 185 17.99 -3.65 -0.72
C PHE A 185 19.35 -4.31 -1.02
N LEU A 186 19.96 -4.03 -2.18
CA LEU A 186 21.28 -4.57 -2.54
C LEU A 186 22.37 -4.08 -1.59
N TRP A 187 22.33 -2.81 -1.18
CA TRP A 187 23.21 -2.30 -0.12
C TRP A 187 23.04 -3.10 1.17
N TRP A 188 21.81 -3.24 1.63
CA TRP A 188 21.52 -4.01 2.84
C TRP A 188 22.03 -5.45 2.76
N MET A 189 21.91 -6.09 1.58
CA MET A 189 22.37 -7.47 1.36
C MET A 189 23.90 -7.58 1.25
N THR A 190 24.55 -6.71 0.49
CA THR A 190 25.96 -6.87 0.06
C THR A 190 26.93 -5.97 0.82
N GLY A 191 26.50 -4.82 1.32
CA GLY A 191 27.34 -3.77 1.86
C GLY A 191 28.13 -2.97 0.83
N GLU A 192 27.86 -3.15 -0.47
CA GLU A 192 28.55 -2.41 -1.54
C GLU A 192 28.09 -0.95 -1.58
N LYS A 193 29.01 -0.04 -1.26
CA LYS A 193 28.74 1.41 -1.11
C LYS A 193 28.07 2.05 -2.33
N LYS A 194 28.36 1.59 -3.55
CA LYS A 194 27.77 2.13 -4.78
C LYS A 194 26.22 2.10 -4.77
N TYR A 195 25.64 1.07 -4.15
CA TYR A 195 24.19 0.95 -4.02
C TYR A 195 23.62 1.91 -2.99
N ALA A 196 24.31 2.08 -1.85
CA ALA A 196 23.89 3.08 -0.86
C ALA A 196 23.96 4.49 -1.44
N ASP A 197 25.04 4.84 -2.12
CA ASP A 197 25.25 6.15 -2.73
C ASP A 197 24.14 6.47 -3.77
N LEU A 198 23.79 5.50 -4.63
CA LEU A 198 22.69 5.63 -5.59
C LEU A 198 21.37 5.84 -4.88
N ALA A 199 21.03 4.97 -3.93
CA ALA A 199 19.76 5.01 -3.21
C ALA A 199 19.61 6.31 -2.40
N ALA A 200 20.65 6.69 -1.65
CA ALA A 200 20.65 7.90 -0.84
C ALA A 200 20.53 9.17 -1.67
N SER A 201 21.21 9.24 -2.81
CA SER A 201 21.13 10.41 -3.71
C SER A 201 19.70 10.65 -4.21
N VAL A 202 19.03 9.59 -4.68
CA VAL A 202 17.65 9.67 -5.16
C VAL A 202 16.71 9.99 -4.00
N PHE A 203 16.82 9.28 -2.89
CA PHE A 203 15.96 9.42 -1.72
C PHE A 203 16.05 10.82 -1.12
N ASP A 204 17.26 11.29 -0.83
CA ASP A 204 17.48 12.62 -0.24
C ASP A 204 16.89 13.74 -1.12
N THR A 205 17.14 13.67 -2.42
CA THR A 205 16.62 14.67 -3.35
C THR A 205 15.10 14.68 -3.38
N TYR A 206 14.48 13.50 -3.47
CA TYR A 206 13.03 13.38 -3.54
C TYR A 206 12.37 13.80 -2.22
N MET A 207 12.78 13.24 -1.09
CA MET A 207 12.18 13.52 0.22
C MET A 207 12.37 14.96 0.68
N THR A 208 13.55 15.55 0.41
CA THR A 208 13.77 16.98 0.68
C THR A 208 12.83 17.85 -0.14
N GLY A 209 12.63 17.51 -1.42
CA GLY A 209 11.68 18.22 -2.28
C GLY A 209 10.24 18.14 -1.75
N ILE A 210 9.80 16.96 -1.36
CA ILE A 210 8.47 16.71 -0.78
C ILE A 210 8.30 17.42 0.57
N TYR A 211 9.31 17.40 1.42
CA TYR A 211 9.25 18.06 2.73
C TYR A 211 8.92 19.55 2.63
N TYR A 212 9.55 20.25 1.69
CA TYR A 212 9.33 21.70 1.51
C TYR A 212 8.11 22.02 0.65
N ARG A 213 7.51 21.04 0.00
CA ARG A 213 6.30 21.25 -0.76
C ARG A 213 5.09 21.46 0.15
N ASN A 214 4.21 22.39 -0.21
CA ASN A 214 2.92 22.52 0.45
C ASN A 214 2.02 21.33 0.10
N VAL A 215 1.36 20.79 1.13
CA VAL A 215 0.30 19.79 0.94
C VAL A 215 -0.88 20.47 0.24
N PRO A 216 -1.44 19.91 -0.84
CA PRO A 216 -2.66 20.42 -1.46
C PRO A 216 -3.80 20.43 -0.44
N LYS A 217 -4.62 21.49 -0.48
CA LYS A 217 -5.82 21.55 0.35
C LYS A 217 -6.97 20.86 -0.37
N ASP A 218 -7.81 20.19 0.42
CA ASP A 218 -9.08 19.67 -0.11
C ASP A 218 -10.04 20.83 -0.39
N LEU A 219 -10.26 21.10 -1.65
CA LEU A 219 -11.13 22.17 -2.11
C LEU A 219 -12.56 21.71 -2.34
N ASN A 220 -12.78 20.41 -2.53
CA ASN A 220 -14.07 19.87 -2.92
C ASN A 220 -14.38 18.48 -2.31
N HIS A 221 -13.84 18.23 -1.12
CA HIS A 221 -13.91 16.88 -0.54
C HIS A 221 -13.31 15.80 -1.44
N GLY A 222 -12.45 16.20 -2.37
CA GLY A 222 -12.03 15.38 -3.48
C GLY A 222 -10.65 14.79 -3.28
N HIS A 223 -10.64 13.49 -3.05
CA HIS A 223 -9.52 12.61 -3.33
C HIS A 223 -9.00 12.74 -4.77
N GLN A 224 -9.72 13.44 -5.61
CA GLN A 224 -9.42 13.70 -7.01
C GLN A 224 -8.60 14.96 -7.23
N GLN A 225 -8.21 15.62 -6.19
CA GLN A 225 -7.21 16.69 -6.22
C GLN A 225 -5.82 16.13 -6.49
N THR A 226 -5.81 15.11 -7.28
CA THR A 226 -4.64 14.40 -7.68
C THR A 226 -3.71 15.31 -8.42
N LEU A 227 -2.50 15.37 -7.97
CA LEU A 227 -1.39 15.90 -8.73
C LEU A 227 -1.04 14.91 -9.82
N VAL A 228 -1.87 14.83 -10.83
CA VAL A 228 -1.63 13.89 -11.92
C VAL A 228 -0.24 14.14 -12.49
N GLY A 229 0.53 13.10 -12.51
CA GLY A 229 1.87 13.08 -13.03
C GLY A 229 2.96 13.43 -12.04
N MET A 230 2.67 13.92 -10.84
CA MET A 230 3.71 14.44 -9.94
C MET A 230 3.93 13.64 -8.68
N SER A 231 3.10 12.65 -8.35
CA SER A 231 3.22 11.78 -7.17
C SER A 231 3.60 12.52 -5.91
N SER A 232 2.72 13.34 -5.40
CA SER A 232 3.02 13.99 -4.16
C SER A 232 1.77 14.28 -3.37
N PHE A 233 1.71 13.67 -2.20
CA PHE A 233 0.60 13.79 -1.26
C PHE A 233 -0.77 13.39 -1.83
N GLU A 234 -0.79 12.54 -2.82
CA GLU A 234 -2.03 11.89 -3.22
C GLU A 234 -2.51 10.96 -2.10
N VAL A 235 -3.83 10.83 -1.96
CA VAL A 235 -4.39 10.05 -0.86
C VAL A 235 -4.70 8.59 -1.23
N ILE A 236 -4.67 8.24 -2.51
CA ILE A 236 -5.10 6.93 -3.00
C ILE A 236 -4.01 6.17 -3.73
N HIS A 237 -3.59 6.61 -4.88
CA HIS A 237 -2.65 5.87 -5.73
C HIS A 237 -1.21 6.31 -5.47
N GLU A 238 -0.74 6.17 -4.24
CA GLU A 238 0.57 6.69 -3.83
C GLU A 238 1.68 5.65 -4.04
N ASP A 239 1.94 5.31 -5.29
CA ASP A 239 2.99 4.37 -5.67
C ASP A 239 4.39 4.81 -5.21
N ALA A 240 4.61 6.12 -5.05
CA ALA A 240 5.86 6.64 -4.50
C ALA A 240 6.09 6.16 -3.06
N VAL A 241 5.06 6.16 -2.21
CA VAL A 241 5.17 5.65 -0.81
C VAL A 241 5.54 4.18 -0.80
N ASN A 242 4.95 3.36 -1.70
CA ASN A 242 5.28 1.94 -1.83
C ASN A 242 6.76 1.68 -2.18
N ALA A 243 7.42 2.62 -2.84
CA ALA A 243 8.86 2.55 -3.11
C ALA A 243 9.70 3.16 -1.98
N LEU A 244 9.30 4.33 -1.45
CA LEU A 244 10.06 5.10 -0.48
C LEU A 244 10.13 4.46 0.90
N VAL A 245 9.05 3.81 1.35
CA VAL A 245 9.01 3.14 2.65
C VAL A 245 10.06 2.03 2.74
N PRO A 246 10.09 1.00 1.86
CA PRO A 246 11.12 -0.02 1.93
C PRO A 246 12.52 0.50 1.57
N LEU A 247 12.62 1.54 0.72
CA LEU A 247 13.89 2.19 0.44
C LEU A 247 14.50 2.78 1.71
N TYR A 248 13.74 3.60 2.44
CA TYR A 248 14.16 4.19 3.70
C TYR A 248 14.54 3.12 4.72
N ASP A 249 13.71 2.09 4.84
CA ASP A 249 13.85 1.04 5.82
C ASP A 249 15.15 0.23 5.64
N PHE A 250 15.48 -0.18 4.40
CA PHE A 250 16.74 -0.85 4.09
C PHE A 250 17.97 0.06 4.16
N LEU A 251 17.79 1.35 3.95
CA LEU A 251 18.88 2.32 3.91
C LEU A 251 19.09 3.07 5.25
N TYR A 252 18.25 2.81 6.24
CA TYR A 252 18.15 3.58 7.48
C TYR A 252 19.51 3.80 8.17
N ASP A 253 20.27 2.76 8.41
CA ASP A 253 21.56 2.86 9.10
C ASP A 253 22.57 3.71 8.32
N TYR A 254 22.55 3.61 7.00
CA TYR A 254 23.36 4.46 6.13
C TYR A 254 22.93 5.93 6.22
N LEU A 255 21.63 6.21 6.12
CA LEU A 255 21.09 7.56 6.23
C LEU A 255 21.37 8.18 7.59
N LYS A 256 21.20 7.41 8.66
CA LYS A 256 21.46 7.86 10.02
C LYS A 256 22.93 8.26 10.26
N THR A 257 23.84 7.67 9.51
CA THR A 257 25.28 7.97 9.58
C THR A 257 25.67 9.09 8.62
N ASP A 258 25.26 9.00 7.36
CA ASP A 258 25.72 9.88 6.27
C ASP A 258 24.86 11.14 6.10
N LYS A 259 23.61 11.11 6.55
CA LYS A 259 22.59 12.16 6.44
C LYS A 259 21.89 12.45 7.77
N ALA A 260 22.62 12.35 8.87
CA ALA A 260 22.05 12.50 10.22
C ALA A 260 21.29 13.81 10.41
N ASP A 261 21.74 14.89 9.80
CA ASP A 261 21.13 16.22 9.83
C ASP A 261 19.79 16.33 9.07
N LYS A 262 19.45 15.31 8.27
CA LYS A 262 18.24 15.28 7.46
C LYS A 262 17.16 14.30 7.94
N MET A 263 17.45 13.52 8.99
CA MET A 263 16.51 12.50 9.47
C MET A 263 15.14 13.10 9.85
N ASP A 264 15.12 14.28 10.43
CA ASP A 264 13.87 14.99 10.76
C ASP A 264 13.11 15.44 9.51
N ILE A 265 13.82 15.81 8.43
CA ILE A 265 13.22 16.16 7.14
C ILE A 265 12.53 14.94 6.54
N TYR A 266 13.19 13.79 6.57
CA TYR A 266 12.63 12.54 6.03
C TYR A 266 11.40 12.08 6.82
N ALA A 267 11.52 12.03 8.14
CA ALA A 267 10.39 11.72 9.00
C ALA A 267 9.24 12.73 8.82
N GLY A 268 9.55 14.02 8.74
CA GLY A 268 8.57 15.08 8.50
C GLY A 268 7.82 14.93 7.16
N ALA A 269 8.51 14.51 6.10
CA ALA A 269 7.87 14.24 4.81
C ALA A 269 6.90 13.04 4.89
N PHE A 270 7.30 11.94 5.51
CA PHE A 270 6.42 10.79 5.73
C PHE A 270 5.21 11.15 6.58
N LYS A 271 5.40 11.90 7.66
CA LYS A 271 4.31 12.36 8.52
C LYS A 271 3.33 13.26 7.77
N LYS A 272 3.83 14.14 6.89
CA LYS A 272 2.96 14.95 6.01
C LYS A 272 2.06 14.09 5.12
N TRP A 273 2.58 13.00 4.57
CA TRP A 273 1.76 12.06 3.78
C TRP A 273 0.68 11.43 4.63
N ALA A 274 1.05 10.86 5.78
CA ALA A 274 0.10 10.19 6.67
C ALA A 274 -0.99 11.18 7.16
N ASP A 275 -0.59 12.36 7.63
CA ASP A 275 -1.53 13.40 8.09
C ASP A 275 -2.45 13.87 6.94
N ASN A 276 -1.91 14.05 5.72
CA ASN A 276 -2.74 14.41 4.57
C ASN A 276 -3.79 13.35 4.22
N ILE A 277 -3.44 12.08 4.30
CA ILE A 277 -4.40 10.99 4.08
C ILE A 277 -5.49 11.02 5.16
N ILE A 278 -5.11 11.22 6.42
CA ILE A 278 -6.04 11.31 7.54
C ILE A 278 -7.03 12.47 7.38
N ASP A 279 -6.55 13.61 6.88
CA ASP A 279 -7.32 14.84 6.80
C ASP A 279 -8.14 14.96 5.49
N ASN A 280 -7.65 14.37 4.40
CA ASN A 280 -8.21 14.58 3.07
C ASN A 280 -8.55 13.26 2.33
N GLY A 281 -8.50 12.12 3.01
CA GLY A 281 -8.77 10.83 2.40
C GLY A 281 -10.23 10.58 2.06
N VAL A 282 -10.53 9.37 1.65
CA VAL A 282 -11.86 8.90 1.27
C VAL A 282 -12.28 7.78 2.23
N PRO A 283 -13.28 7.99 3.07
CA PRO A 283 -13.71 6.99 4.06
C PRO A 283 -14.57 5.90 3.42
N HIS A 284 -14.75 4.83 4.14
CA HIS A 284 -15.74 3.76 4.00
C HIS A 284 -15.84 3.03 2.65
N ASN A 285 -14.83 3.02 1.82
CA ASN A 285 -14.76 2.20 0.60
C ASN A 285 -13.37 1.53 0.47
N ASN A 286 -13.13 0.85 -0.64
CA ASN A 286 -11.84 0.20 -0.91
C ASN A 286 -10.64 1.18 -0.83
N TRP A 287 -10.84 2.45 -1.16
CA TRP A 287 -9.78 3.46 -1.07
C TRP A 287 -9.35 3.74 0.38
N ASN A 288 -10.28 3.68 1.31
CA ASN A 288 -9.96 3.80 2.74
C ASN A 288 -8.94 2.74 3.18
N LEU A 289 -9.06 1.52 2.65
CA LEU A 289 -8.12 0.45 2.97
C LEU A 289 -6.75 0.67 2.35
N MET A 290 -6.68 1.12 1.10
CA MET A 290 -5.43 1.51 0.45
C MET A 290 -4.73 2.63 1.24
N GLN A 291 -5.48 3.64 1.67
CA GLN A 291 -5.00 4.72 2.53
C GLN A 291 -4.48 4.19 3.88
N ALA A 292 -5.20 3.28 4.52
CA ALA A 292 -4.78 2.65 5.76
C ALA A 292 -3.43 1.92 5.59
N ARG A 293 -3.21 1.24 4.46
CA ARG A 293 -1.92 0.60 4.13
C ARG A 293 -0.78 1.60 4.05
N TYR A 294 -0.98 2.77 3.43
CA TYR A 294 0.04 3.82 3.36
C TYR A 294 0.37 4.38 4.74
N ILE A 295 -0.64 4.72 5.53
CA ILE A 295 -0.43 5.21 6.90
C ILE A 295 0.29 4.16 7.75
N MET A 296 -0.15 2.90 7.69
CA MET A 296 0.47 1.79 8.40
C MET A 296 1.94 1.60 7.99
N SER A 297 2.22 1.59 6.68
CA SER A 297 3.59 1.41 6.18
C SER A 297 4.53 2.54 6.62
N ILE A 298 4.03 3.77 6.63
CA ILE A 298 4.74 4.93 7.18
C ILE A 298 4.95 4.75 8.69
N GLY A 299 3.92 4.37 9.45
CA GLY A 299 4.04 4.11 10.87
C GLY A 299 5.11 3.06 11.20
N MET A 300 5.21 2.00 10.38
CA MET A 300 6.20 0.94 10.59
C MET A 300 7.65 1.42 10.53
N ILE A 301 7.95 2.46 9.75
CA ILE A 301 9.33 2.94 9.55
C ILE A 301 9.70 4.16 10.38
N LEU A 302 8.72 4.85 10.98
CA LEU A 302 8.98 5.97 11.88
C LEU A 302 9.51 5.49 13.23
N GLU A 303 10.31 6.31 13.88
CA GLU A 303 10.71 6.07 15.27
C GLU A 303 9.51 6.10 16.22
N SER A 304 9.73 5.69 17.47
CA SER A 304 8.68 5.71 18.48
C SER A 304 8.11 7.11 18.73
N ASP A 305 6.89 7.18 19.20
CA ASP A 305 6.20 8.45 19.54
C ASP A 305 7.05 9.35 20.45
N ALA A 306 7.83 8.73 21.34
CA ALA A 306 8.70 9.46 22.25
C ALA A 306 9.82 10.24 21.53
N SER A 307 10.20 9.81 20.36
CA SER A 307 11.28 10.42 19.54
C SER A 307 10.87 11.75 18.91
N TYR A 308 9.58 12.06 18.86
CA TYR A 308 9.07 13.27 18.21
C TYR A 308 8.43 14.24 19.20
N PRO A 309 8.64 15.57 19.01
CA PRO A 309 8.04 16.59 19.88
C PRO A 309 6.51 16.55 19.93
N ASP A 310 5.87 16.26 18.81
CA ASP A 310 4.42 16.18 18.64
C ASP A 310 3.83 14.82 19.06
N LYS A 311 4.67 13.87 19.49
CA LYS A 311 4.28 12.51 19.87
C LYS A 311 3.52 11.74 18.79
N LYS A 312 3.78 12.08 17.53
CA LYS A 312 3.28 11.37 16.36
C LYS A 312 4.42 10.57 15.73
N GLY A 313 4.65 9.39 16.24
CA GLY A 313 5.62 8.42 15.72
C GLY A 313 4.93 7.18 15.17
N GLY A 314 5.65 6.08 15.16
CA GLY A 314 5.15 4.83 14.59
C GLY A 314 3.95 4.27 15.31
N GLU A 315 3.96 4.27 16.66
CA GLU A 315 2.84 3.77 17.45
C GLU A 315 1.57 4.59 17.22
N TYR A 316 1.70 5.91 17.12
CA TYR A 316 0.58 6.82 16.84
C TYR A 316 -0.12 6.48 15.53
N TYR A 317 0.63 6.32 14.44
CA TYR A 317 0.03 6.05 13.12
C TYR A 317 -0.53 4.64 13.01
N ILE A 318 0.11 3.66 13.63
CA ILE A 318 -0.40 2.27 13.66
C ILE A 318 -1.68 2.19 14.50
N ASP A 319 -1.68 2.81 15.70
CA ASP A 319 -2.89 2.88 16.52
C ASP A 319 -4.01 3.64 15.80
N TYR A 320 -3.67 4.70 15.06
CA TYR A 320 -4.64 5.43 14.26
C TYR A 320 -5.32 4.53 13.23
N VAL A 321 -4.54 3.78 12.45
CA VAL A 321 -5.06 2.86 11.44
C VAL A 321 -5.97 1.79 12.05
N LEU A 322 -5.60 1.25 13.21
CA LEU A 322 -6.36 0.18 13.85
C LEU A 322 -7.64 0.66 14.52
N ASN A 323 -7.57 1.77 15.26
CA ASN A 323 -8.55 2.09 16.29
C ASN A 323 -9.19 3.46 16.13
N ARG A 324 -8.60 4.41 15.39
CA ARG A 324 -9.08 5.79 15.31
C ARG A 324 -9.69 6.09 13.94
N SER A 325 -10.74 6.89 13.98
CA SER A 325 -11.43 7.32 12.76
C SER A 325 -11.57 8.83 12.71
N SER A 326 -11.40 9.39 11.52
CA SER A 326 -11.82 10.74 11.17
C SER A 326 -13.00 10.68 10.19
N ILE A 327 -13.51 11.83 9.80
CA ILE A 327 -14.51 11.92 8.73
C ILE A 327 -13.95 11.52 7.35
N ARG A 328 -12.61 11.42 7.23
CA ARG A 328 -11.90 11.16 5.98
C ARG A 328 -11.14 9.83 5.96
N GLN A 329 -10.92 9.23 7.11
CA GLN A 329 -10.22 7.96 7.25
C GLN A 329 -10.83 7.16 8.40
N TRP A 330 -11.49 6.06 8.09
CA TRP A 330 -11.98 5.13 9.11
C TRP A 330 -10.88 4.17 9.52
N SER A 331 -10.92 3.78 10.79
CA SER A 331 -10.06 2.70 11.28
C SER A 331 -10.37 1.37 10.59
N LEU A 332 -9.40 0.47 10.59
CA LEU A 332 -9.58 -0.88 10.03
C LEU A 332 -10.71 -1.63 10.75
N LYS A 333 -10.84 -1.44 12.07
CA LYS A 333 -11.91 -2.07 12.86
C LYS A 333 -13.30 -1.55 12.44
N GLN A 334 -13.45 -0.25 12.26
CA GLN A 334 -14.71 0.33 11.80
C GLN A 334 -15.02 -0.07 10.35
N LEU A 335 -14.01 -0.08 9.49
CA LEU A 335 -14.18 -0.46 8.09
C LEU A 335 -14.59 -1.94 7.96
N ALA A 336 -14.11 -2.79 8.85
CA ALA A 336 -14.42 -4.22 8.87
C ALA A 336 -15.92 -4.52 9.10
N ASP A 337 -16.66 -3.62 9.71
CA ASP A 337 -18.11 -3.78 9.95
C ASP A 337 -18.91 -3.93 8.65
N TYR A 338 -18.39 -3.42 7.52
CA TYR A 338 -19.03 -3.60 6.22
C TYR A 338 -19.18 -5.05 5.78
N GLY A 339 -18.26 -5.93 6.19
CA GLY A 339 -18.29 -7.34 5.86
C GLY A 339 -18.68 -8.25 7.03
N ALA A 340 -18.94 -7.69 8.21
CA ALA A 340 -19.01 -8.45 9.47
C ALA A 340 -20.08 -9.56 9.47
N GLU A 341 -21.23 -9.34 8.84
CA GLU A 341 -22.34 -10.30 8.82
C GLU A 341 -22.02 -11.54 7.99
N THR A 342 -21.54 -11.37 6.76
CA THR A 342 -21.39 -12.46 5.78
C THR A 342 -19.94 -12.71 5.35
N GLY A 343 -19.02 -11.80 5.61
CA GLY A 343 -17.68 -11.79 5.06
C GLY A 343 -17.59 -11.14 3.67
N ILE A 344 -18.71 -10.77 3.08
CA ILE A 344 -18.76 -10.14 1.76
C ILE A 344 -18.62 -8.63 1.90
N TRP A 345 -17.69 -8.05 1.19
CA TRP A 345 -17.55 -6.61 1.04
C TRP A 345 -18.66 -6.06 0.14
N ALA A 346 -19.16 -4.85 0.46
CA ALA A 346 -20.33 -4.26 -0.22
C ALA A 346 -20.01 -3.66 -1.61
N GLU A 347 -19.20 -4.35 -2.39
CA GLU A 347 -18.85 -3.98 -3.77
C GLU A 347 -18.92 -5.23 -4.66
N CYS A 348 -18.58 -5.10 -5.96
CA CYS A 348 -18.55 -6.24 -6.86
C CYS A 348 -17.45 -7.24 -6.46
N PRO A 349 -17.49 -8.50 -6.94
CA PRO A 349 -16.58 -9.56 -6.51
C PRO A 349 -15.10 -9.19 -6.60
N GLY A 350 -14.67 -8.56 -7.71
CA GLY A 350 -13.27 -8.16 -7.90
C GLY A 350 -12.81 -7.15 -6.86
N TYR A 351 -13.59 -6.13 -6.57
CA TYR A 351 -13.26 -5.15 -5.52
C TYR A 351 -13.32 -5.76 -4.12
N SER A 352 -14.29 -6.63 -3.85
CA SER A 352 -14.35 -7.37 -2.60
C SER A 352 -13.06 -8.20 -2.37
N GLN A 353 -12.60 -8.90 -3.40
CA GLN A 353 -11.35 -9.67 -3.34
C GLN A 353 -10.12 -8.80 -3.14
N VAL A 354 -10.05 -7.62 -3.77
CA VAL A 354 -8.96 -6.65 -3.55
C VAL A 354 -8.93 -6.20 -2.09
N VAL A 355 -10.07 -5.83 -1.52
CA VAL A 355 -10.19 -5.40 -0.12
C VAL A 355 -9.72 -6.50 0.83
N VAL A 356 -10.20 -7.73 0.63
CA VAL A 356 -9.81 -8.86 1.48
C VAL A 356 -8.33 -9.21 1.30
N GLY A 357 -7.81 -9.09 0.07
CA GLY A 357 -6.38 -9.25 -0.22
C GLY A 357 -5.53 -8.24 0.56
N ASP A 358 -5.90 -6.98 0.56
CA ASP A 358 -5.21 -5.92 1.30
C ASP A 358 -5.21 -6.16 2.82
N TYR A 359 -6.32 -6.65 3.39
CA TYR A 359 -6.37 -7.06 4.80
C TYR A 359 -5.42 -8.22 5.08
N THR A 360 -5.38 -9.24 4.22
CA THR A 360 -4.51 -10.41 4.41
C THR A 360 -3.04 -10.04 4.28
N ASP A 361 -2.68 -9.13 3.39
CA ASP A 361 -1.31 -8.61 3.30
C ASP A 361 -0.87 -7.92 4.60
N MET A 362 -1.76 -7.15 5.21
CA MET A 362 -1.49 -6.53 6.51
C MET A 362 -1.31 -7.55 7.64
N VAL A 363 -2.01 -8.70 7.60
CA VAL A 363 -1.80 -9.78 8.58
C VAL A 363 -0.34 -10.17 8.65
N THR A 364 0.31 -10.39 7.51
CA THR A 364 1.73 -10.76 7.46
C THR A 364 2.63 -9.70 8.09
N ILE A 365 2.36 -8.42 7.83
CA ILE A 365 3.17 -7.31 8.34
C ILE A 365 2.99 -7.16 9.85
N PHE A 366 1.77 -7.22 10.33
CA PHE A 366 1.47 -7.13 11.77
C PHE A 366 2.05 -8.31 12.55
N ASP A 367 1.88 -9.52 12.04
CA ASP A 367 2.46 -10.72 12.62
C ASP A 367 3.97 -10.64 12.75
N ARG A 368 4.65 -10.19 11.70
CA ARG A 368 6.11 -10.15 11.64
C ARG A 368 6.68 -9.08 12.54
N ASN A 369 6.16 -7.86 12.41
CA ASN A 369 6.83 -6.68 12.94
C ASN A 369 6.30 -6.23 14.30
N LEU A 370 5.07 -6.58 14.62
CA LEU A 370 4.43 -6.22 15.89
C LEU A 370 4.14 -7.43 16.78
N GLY A 371 4.29 -8.65 16.25
CA GLY A 371 3.85 -9.87 16.95
C GLY A 371 2.34 -9.88 17.22
N MET A 372 1.57 -9.11 16.46
CA MET A 372 0.13 -8.92 16.64
C MET A 372 -0.64 -9.78 15.66
N ASP A 373 -1.55 -10.60 16.14
CA ASP A 373 -2.47 -11.35 15.32
C ASP A 373 -3.65 -10.47 14.86
N LEU A 374 -3.49 -9.86 13.69
CA LEU A 374 -4.53 -8.99 13.12
C LEU A 374 -5.86 -9.73 12.90
N THR A 375 -5.84 -11.06 12.73
CA THR A 375 -7.08 -11.84 12.53
C THR A 375 -7.90 -12.01 13.80
N GLU A 376 -7.33 -11.78 14.98
CA GLU A 376 -8.08 -11.68 16.23
C GLU A 376 -8.61 -10.26 16.47
N GLU A 377 -7.83 -9.26 16.09
CA GLU A 377 -8.27 -7.86 16.17
C GLU A 377 -9.39 -7.56 15.18
N ILE A 378 -9.37 -8.21 14.01
CA ILE A 378 -10.34 -8.03 12.91
C ILE A 378 -10.81 -9.41 12.43
N PRO A 379 -11.70 -10.09 13.18
CA PRO A 379 -12.13 -11.46 12.86
C PRO A 379 -12.80 -11.64 11.49
N VAL A 380 -13.34 -10.55 10.93
CA VAL A 380 -13.97 -10.59 9.60
C VAL A 380 -12.99 -11.00 8.49
N ILE A 381 -11.69 -10.83 8.67
CA ILE A 381 -10.67 -11.23 7.68
C ILE A 381 -10.79 -12.74 7.39
N LYS A 382 -10.85 -13.57 8.46
CA LYS A 382 -11.03 -15.01 8.31
C LYS A 382 -12.35 -15.38 7.65
N LYS A 383 -13.40 -14.68 8.05
CA LYS A 383 -14.75 -14.89 7.50
C LYS A 383 -14.83 -14.52 6.03
N ALA A 384 -14.19 -13.43 5.63
CA ALA A 384 -14.17 -12.96 4.25
C ALA A 384 -13.42 -13.92 3.31
N VAL A 385 -12.26 -14.44 3.75
CA VAL A 385 -11.55 -15.47 2.98
C VAL A 385 -12.38 -16.75 2.86
N ALA A 386 -13.06 -17.17 3.94
CA ALA A 386 -13.93 -18.35 3.91
C ALA A 386 -15.20 -18.14 3.06
N ALA A 387 -15.67 -16.91 2.89
CA ALA A 387 -16.84 -16.55 2.10
C ALA A 387 -16.53 -16.35 0.60
N ASP A 388 -15.27 -16.18 0.20
CA ASP A 388 -14.89 -15.94 -1.20
C ASP A 388 -15.45 -16.98 -2.19
N PRO A 389 -15.51 -18.28 -1.88
CA PRO A 389 -16.11 -19.28 -2.76
C PRO A 389 -17.58 -19.02 -3.11
N GLN A 390 -18.29 -18.20 -2.32
CA GLN A 390 -19.67 -17.82 -2.65
C GLN A 390 -19.77 -17.03 -3.97
N TYR A 391 -18.69 -16.42 -4.44
CA TYR A 391 -18.63 -15.75 -5.74
C TYR A 391 -18.43 -16.69 -6.93
N LEU A 392 -18.26 -18.00 -6.71
CA LEU A 392 -17.93 -18.93 -7.79
C LEU A 392 -19.16 -19.57 -8.44
N PHE A 393 -19.10 -19.71 -9.75
CA PHE A 393 -19.93 -20.63 -10.52
C PHE A 393 -19.47 -22.07 -10.33
N PRO A 394 -20.30 -23.08 -10.75
CA PRO A 394 -19.91 -24.50 -10.64
C PRO A 394 -18.60 -24.87 -11.35
N ASP A 395 -18.22 -24.12 -12.40
CA ASP A 395 -16.93 -24.28 -13.10
C ASP A 395 -15.77 -23.59 -12.39
N CYS A 396 -15.99 -23.06 -11.18
CA CYS A 396 -15.02 -22.31 -10.39
C CYS A 396 -14.60 -20.95 -11.01
N MET A 397 -15.35 -20.43 -11.95
CA MET A 397 -15.16 -19.06 -12.43
C MET A 397 -15.84 -18.07 -11.49
N THR A 398 -15.24 -16.90 -11.29
CA THR A 398 -15.85 -15.82 -10.50
C THR A 398 -17.07 -15.25 -11.22
N MET A 399 -18.18 -15.09 -10.50
CA MET A 399 -19.37 -14.42 -11.01
C MET A 399 -19.07 -12.98 -11.39
N GLY A 400 -19.43 -12.59 -12.61
CA GLY A 400 -19.18 -11.27 -13.14
C GLY A 400 -20.40 -10.36 -12.96
N PHE A 401 -20.31 -9.42 -12.04
CA PHE A 401 -21.19 -8.26 -12.00
C PHE A 401 -20.41 -7.02 -11.56
N GLY A 402 -20.83 -5.85 -12.03
CA GLY A 402 -20.08 -4.61 -11.80
C GLY A 402 -18.72 -4.62 -12.53
N ASP A 403 -17.79 -3.84 -12.01
CA ASP A 403 -16.41 -3.74 -12.53
C ASP A 403 -15.54 -4.86 -11.92
N THR A 404 -15.79 -6.08 -12.37
CA THR A 404 -15.17 -7.29 -11.83
C THR A 404 -14.08 -7.82 -12.74
N HIS A 405 -12.91 -8.07 -12.15
CA HIS A 405 -11.86 -8.90 -12.74
C HIS A 405 -11.84 -10.27 -12.04
N PRO A 406 -11.82 -11.38 -12.78
CA PRO A 406 -11.72 -12.69 -12.19
C PRO A 406 -10.47 -12.79 -11.31
N GLY A 407 -10.65 -13.20 -10.07
CA GLY A 407 -9.57 -13.38 -9.11
C GLY A 407 -9.89 -14.50 -8.17
N LYS A 408 -8.90 -14.94 -7.41
CA LYS A 408 -9.07 -15.88 -6.31
C LYS A 408 -8.30 -15.37 -5.12
N LEU A 409 -8.91 -15.41 -3.94
CA LEU A 409 -8.20 -15.19 -2.70
C LEU A 409 -7.27 -16.39 -2.41
N ASN A 410 -6.08 -16.07 -1.91
CA ASN A 410 -5.15 -17.09 -1.50
C ASN A 410 -5.16 -17.23 0.03
N PRO A 411 -5.66 -18.33 0.60
CA PRO A 411 -5.69 -18.53 2.03
C PRO A 411 -4.31 -18.84 2.65
N ALA A 412 -3.23 -18.90 1.87
CA ALA A 412 -1.88 -19.23 2.35
C ALA A 412 -1.43 -18.34 3.52
N ILE A 413 -1.76 -17.04 3.47
CA ILE A 413 -1.44 -16.09 4.55
C ILE A 413 -2.13 -16.51 5.86
N LEU A 414 -3.38 -16.96 5.80
CA LEU A 414 -4.11 -17.42 6.97
C LEU A 414 -3.59 -18.79 7.48
N VAL A 415 -3.09 -19.65 6.61
CA VAL A 415 -2.37 -20.87 7.02
C VAL A 415 -1.10 -20.50 7.79
N ALA A 416 -0.29 -19.59 7.24
CA ALA A 416 0.95 -19.12 7.89
C ALA A 416 0.65 -18.45 9.25
N ASN A 417 -0.38 -17.59 9.31
CA ASN A 417 -0.82 -16.96 10.56
C ASN A 417 -1.26 -18.01 11.59
N ALA A 418 -2.09 -18.98 11.19
CA ALA A 418 -2.57 -20.02 12.08
C ALA A 418 -1.41 -20.89 12.62
N GLN A 419 -0.44 -21.22 11.78
CA GLN A 419 0.78 -21.96 12.19
C GLN A 419 1.58 -21.18 13.21
N LYS A 420 1.84 -19.88 12.94
CA LYS A 420 2.59 -19.00 13.83
C LYS A 420 1.96 -18.89 15.21
N HIS A 421 0.63 -18.79 15.28
CA HIS A 421 -0.12 -18.65 16.53
C HIS A 421 -0.62 -19.98 17.12
N GLY A 422 -0.22 -21.12 16.55
CA GLY A 422 -0.57 -22.46 17.08
C GLY A 422 -2.05 -22.81 16.98
N LYS A 423 -2.81 -22.19 16.06
CA LYS A 423 -4.26 -22.35 15.88
C LYS A 423 -4.59 -23.55 14.98
N LYS A 424 -4.48 -24.75 15.50
CA LYS A 424 -4.55 -26.00 14.73
C LYS A 424 -5.83 -26.21 13.92
N ASP A 425 -6.98 -25.78 14.43
CA ASP A 425 -8.26 -25.92 13.71
C ASP A 425 -8.33 -24.97 12.51
N GLN A 426 -7.85 -23.72 12.66
CA GLN A 426 -7.76 -22.76 11.59
C GLN A 426 -6.71 -23.18 10.55
N GLU A 427 -5.55 -23.67 10.98
CA GLU A 427 -4.54 -24.24 10.10
C GLU A 427 -5.14 -25.34 9.23
N ARG A 428 -5.87 -26.29 9.82
CA ARG A 428 -6.54 -27.37 9.09
C ARG A 428 -7.56 -26.83 8.09
N GLN A 429 -8.43 -25.92 8.52
CA GLN A 429 -9.48 -25.33 7.68
C GLN A 429 -8.90 -24.62 6.46
N PHE A 430 -7.94 -23.69 6.68
CA PHE A 430 -7.38 -22.91 5.59
C PHE A 430 -6.40 -23.72 4.72
N THR A 431 -5.74 -24.74 5.27
CA THR A 431 -4.93 -25.68 4.47
C THR A 431 -5.80 -26.51 3.52
N ALA A 432 -6.94 -27.02 3.99
CA ALA A 432 -7.88 -27.74 3.14
C ALA A 432 -8.42 -26.85 2.01
N MET A 433 -8.76 -25.60 2.33
CA MET A 433 -9.19 -24.60 1.36
C MET A 433 -8.07 -24.26 0.36
N LEU A 434 -6.85 -24.06 0.83
CA LEU A 434 -5.71 -23.76 -0.01
C LEU A 434 -5.45 -24.88 -1.02
N LYS A 435 -5.44 -26.14 -0.58
CA LYS A 435 -5.27 -27.31 -1.45
C LYS A 435 -6.38 -27.46 -2.50
N LEU A 436 -7.59 -27.00 -2.18
CA LEU A 436 -8.71 -27.01 -3.13
C LEU A 436 -8.49 -26.00 -4.26
N PHE A 437 -8.05 -24.77 -3.94
CA PHE A 437 -7.94 -23.67 -4.90
C PHE A 437 -6.56 -23.53 -5.54
N ASP A 438 -5.51 -23.99 -4.87
CA ASP A 438 -4.14 -24.05 -5.38
C ASP A 438 -3.52 -25.42 -5.07
N PRO A 439 -3.79 -26.45 -5.89
CA PRO A 439 -3.21 -27.79 -5.70
C PRO A 439 -1.67 -27.79 -5.73
N ASP A 440 -1.08 -26.76 -6.27
CA ASP A 440 0.38 -26.59 -6.36
C ASP A 440 0.96 -25.81 -5.18
N ALA A 441 0.14 -25.39 -4.22
CA ALA A 441 0.58 -24.63 -3.06
C ALA A 441 1.65 -25.32 -2.22
N SER A 442 1.62 -26.66 -2.17
CA SER A 442 2.60 -27.50 -1.47
C SER A 442 3.88 -27.77 -2.28
N LYS A 443 3.90 -27.39 -3.56
CA LYS A 443 5.09 -27.61 -4.38
C LYS A 443 6.22 -26.69 -3.95
N PRO A 444 7.48 -27.16 -3.98
CA PRO A 444 8.64 -26.30 -3.77
C PRO A 444 8.60 -25.07 -4.67
N ALA A 445 9.03 -23.93 -4.18
CA ALA A 445 9.09 -22.69 -4.97
C ALA A 445 9.95 -22.83 -6.24
N THR A 446 10.89 -23.79 -6.24
CA THR A 446 11.70 -24.17 -7.41
C THR A 446 10.88 -24.62 -8.61
N GLU A 447 9.66 -25.09 -8.41
CA GLU A 447 8.74 -25.51 -9.48
C GLU A 447 7.76 -24.41 -9.88
N LYS A 448 7.73 -23.27 -9.14
CA LYS A 448 6.89 -22.13 -9.49
C LYS A 448 7.47 -21.42 -10.72
N LYS A 449 6.78 -21.51 -11.84
CA LYS A 449 7.10 -20.77 -13.05
C LYS A 449 6.68 -19.31 -12.87
N ASN A 450 7.54 -18.36 -13.29
CA ASN A 450 7.26 -16.92 -13.34
C ASN A 450 7.28 -16.18 -11.99
N VAL A 451 8.32 -16.38 -11.18
CA VAL A 451 8.52 -15.52 -10.01
C VAL A 451 8.79 -14.08 -10.45
N ARG A 452 8.05 -13.13 -9.85
CA ARG A 452 8.21 -11.70 -10.14
C ARG A 452 9.59 -11.22 -9.69
N VAL A 453 10.29 -10.49 -10.56
CA VAL A 453 11.58 -9.85 -10.23
C VAL A 453 11.31 -8.59 -9.39
N ALA A 454 11.16 -8.76 -8.10
CA ALA A 454 10.89 -7.69 -7.15
C ALA A 454 11.50 -8.01 -5.78
N VAL A 455 11.88 -6.98 -5.04
CA VAL A 455 12.38 -7.11 -3.66
C VAL A 455 11.38 -7.81 -2.75
N THR A 456 10.09 -7.55 -2.94
CA THR A 456 9.00 -8.17 -2.16
C THR A 456 8.96 -9.69 -2.30
N SER A 457 9.41 -10.26 -3.44
CA SER A 457 9.39 -11.71 -3.67
C SER A 457 10.21 -12.49 -2.65
N PHE A 458 11.26 -11.91 -2.09
CA PHE A 458 12.04 -12.55 -1.03
C PHE A 458 11.30 -12.70 0.30
N PHE A 459 10.23 -11.93 0.48
CA PHE A 459 9.49 -11.86 1.74
C PHE A 459 8.08 -12.43 1.65
N SER A 460 7.43 -12.32 0.49
CA SER A 460 6.06 -12.80 0.24
C SER A 460 6.00 -14.21 -0.35
N ASP A 461 7.02 -14.60 -1.13
CA ASP A 461 7.00 -15.86 -1.88
C ASP A 461 7.73 -17.00 -1.16
N LYS A 462 7.98 -16.85 0.15
CA LYS A 462 8.58 -17.93 0.96
C LYS A 462 7.70 -19.17 0.88
N PRO A 463 8.31 -20.37 0.74
CA PRO A 463 7.57 -21.62 0.74
C PRO A 463 6.77 -21.79 2.03
N LEU A 464 5.49 -22.05 1.90
CA LEU A 464 4.64 -22.42 3.03
C LEU A 464 4.79 -23.93 3.29
N VAL A 465 5.13 -24.31 4.51
CA VAL A 465 5.14 -25.73 4.89
C VAL A 465 3.71 -26.15 5.18
N ILE A 466 3.16 -27.02 4.34
CA ILE A 466 1.80 -27.54 4.44
C ILE A 466 1.85 -28.97 4.96
N ASP A 467 0.98 -29.29 5.92
CA ASP A 467 0.81 -30.67 6.37
C ASP A 467 0.10 -31.50 5.28
N ASP A 468 0.85 -32.46 4.69
CA ASP A 468 0.34 -33.31 3.61
C ASP A 468 -0.80 -34.23 4.06
N LYS A 469 -0.94 -34.49 5.38
CA LYS A 469 -2.02 -35.31 5.93
C LYS A 469 -3.38 -34.60 5.92
N ILE A 470 -3.42 -33.28 5.77
CA ILE A 470 -4.67 -32.54 5.65
C ILE A 470 -5.17 -32.70 4.20
N PRO A 471 -6.35 -33.33 3.98
CA PRO A 471 -6.89 -33.48 2.63
C PRO A 471 -7.30 -32.10 2.03
N ALA A 472 -7.39 -32.04 0.71
CA ALA A 472 -8.05 -30.91 0.06
C ALA A 472 -9.53 -30.87 0.49
N GLY A 473 -10.06 -29.65 0.65
CA GLY A 473 -11.49 -29.46 0.94
C GLY A 473 -12.37 -29.78 -0.26
N ASP A 474 -13.67 -29.97 -0.01
CA ASP A 474 -14.68 -30.01 -1.07
C ASP A 474 -15.29 -28.62 -1.25
N ILE A 475 -15.53 -28.21 -2.50
CA ILE A 475 -16.11 -26.88 -2.78
C ILE A 475 -17.47 -26.70 -2.10
N ASN A 476 -18.24 -27.79 -1.95
CA ASN A 476 -19.53 -27.78 -1.27
C ASN A 476 -19.46 -27.51 0.24
N ASP A 477 -18.27 -27.63 0.85
CA ASP A 477 -18.06 -27.26 2.24
C ASP A 477 -17.99 -25.70 2.43
N TYR A 478 -17.74 -24.97 1.36
CA TYR A 478 -17.51 -23.51 1.37
C TYR A 478 -18.66 -22.71 0.74
N VAL A 479 -19.58 -23.38 0.07
CA VAL A 479 -20.72 -22.71 -0.57
C VAL A 479 -22.04 -23.26 -0.03
N THR A 480 -23.07 -22.41 -0.03
CA THR A 480 -24.43 -22.81 0.38
C THR A 480 -25.36 -22.83 -0.82
N PRO A 481 -26.41 -23.67 -0.84
CA PRO A 481 -27.42 -23.66 -1.92
C PRO A 481 -28.06 -22.30 -2.09
N THR A 482 -28.29 -21.58 -1.00
CA THR A 482 -28.75 -20.18 -1.02
C THR A 482 -27.81 -19.35 -0.15
N PHE A 483 -27.27 -18.30 -0.73
CA PHE A 483 -26.43 -17.33 -0.04
C PHE A 483 -26.96 -15.93 -0.26
N TYR A 484 -27.13 -15.16 0.81
CA TYR A 484 -27.58 -13.78 0.75
C TYR A 484 -26.64 -12.87 1.54
N ALA A 485 -26.10 -11.86 0.87
CA ALA A 485 -25.30 -10.79 1.46
C ALA A 485 -26.12 -9.48 1.44
N PRO A 486 -26.79 -9.12 2.55
CA PRO A 486 -27.70 -7.99 2.59
C PRO A 486 -27.00 -6.64 2.34
N ASN A 487 -25.76 -6.50 2.81
CA ASN A 487 -24.95 -5.29 2.63
C ASN A 487 -24.60 -5.01 1.15
N ALA A 488 -24.53 -6.05 0.32
CA ALA A 488 -24.34 -5.96 -1.13
C ALA A 488 -25.63 -6.14 -1.92
N SER A 489 -26.76 -6.39 -1.25
CA SER A 489 -28.04 -6.78 -1.87
C SER A 489 -27.89 -7.96 -2.85
N TRP A 490 -27.01 -8.90 -2.53
CA TRP A 490 -26.62 -9.98 -3.41
C TRP A 490 -27.15 -11.33 -2.93
N LEU A 491 -27.92 -11.97 -3.79
CA LEU A 491 -28.51 -13.29 -3.56
C LEU A 491 -27.99 -14.27 -4.61
N VAL A 492 -27.48 -15.40 -4.16
CA VAL A 492 -27.11 -16.54 -5.01
C VAL A 492 -27.94 -17.75 -4.64
N GLN A 493 -28.46 -18.44 -5.66
CA GLN A 493 -29.10 -19.75 -5.53
C GLN A 493 -28.39 -20.75 -6.43
N ARG A 494 -28.07 -21.94 -5.89
CA ARG A 494 -27.32 -23.00 -6.56
C ARG A 494 -28.05 -24.32 -6.44
N ASN A 495 -28.01 -25.12 -7.50
CA ASN A 495 -28.43 -26.52 -7.47
C ASN A 495 -27.27 -27.47 -7.14
N GLY A 496 -26.04 -26.97 -7.10
CA GLY A 496 -24.81 -27.70 -6.80
C GLY A 496 -23.61 -27.02 -7.40
N MET A 497 -22.44 -27.56 -7.10
CA MET A 497 -21.13 -27.06 -7.60
C MET A 497 -20.44 -28.11 -8.49
N ASP A 498 -21.17 -29.07 -9.03
CA ASP A 498 -20.60 -30.00 -10.01
C ASP A 498 -20.73 -29.46 -11.45
N LYS A 499 -19.77 -29.81 -12.31
CA LYS A 499 -19.71 -29.35 -13.71
C LYS A 499 -20.91 -29.73 -14.57
N ARG A 500 -21.82 -30.58 -14.07
CA ARG A 500 -23.03 -30.99 -14.80
C ARG A 500 -24.15 -29.96 -14.70
N HIS A 501 -23.98 -28.96 -13.84
CA HIS A 501 -24.99 -27.91 -13.59
C HIS A 501 -24.52 -26.53 -14.04
N SER A 502 -23.42 -26.45 -14.76
CA SER A 502 -22.90 -25.20 -15.36
C SER A 502 -23.50 -24.89 -16.71
#